data_8b00aec1f719ec87d67432ff953ad187
#
_entry.id   8b00aec1f719ec87d67432ff953ad187
#
_cell.length_a   1.000
_cell.length_b   1.000
_cell.length_c   1.000
_cell.angle_alpha   90.00
_cell.angle_beta   90.00
_cell.angle_gamma   90.00
#
_symmetry.space_group_name_H-M   'P 1'
#
loop_
_entity.id
_entity.type
_entity.pdbx_description
1 polymer ?
#
loop_
_entity_poly.entity_id
_entity_poly.type
_entity_poly.pdbx_seq_one_letter_code
_entity_poly.pdbx_strand_id
1 'polypeptide(L)'
;LSETDVRHLLSMDDLIQSMESALAEFSSGRTVQPLRTVLDVGPSHAFYGVMPAFMPASGALGTKIVTVFGSNAAIGLPSHLATILLMDSTTGELLSVMDGRYITEARTAAVSAVSARLLAREDAGVLAVLGSGVQARSHLRAFSHVRALRDVRVWSPSAASRRTFAEEMHREIAAPISPAASVREGRERDAPVPRV
;
A
#
# COMPACT_ATOMS: atom_id res chain seq x y z
N LEU A 1 15.36 -9.62 -7.61
CA LEU A 1 14.25 -10.29 -6.92
C LEU A 1 12.95 -10.07 -7.68
N SER A 2 12.22 -11.15 -7.95
CA SER A 2 10.88 -11.09 -8.53
C SER A 2 9.84 -10.58 -7.50
N GLU A 3 8.62 -10.26 -7.95
CA GLU A 3 7.52 -9.93 -7.04
C GLU A 3 7.25 -11.05 -6.03
N THR A 4 7.34 -12.30 -6.46
CA THR A 4 7.16 -13.47 -5.57
C THR A 4 8.23 -13.51 -4.48
N ASP A 5 9.49 -13.27 -4.81
CA ASP A 5 10.58 -13.22 -3.83
C ASP A 5 10.35 -12.09 -2.82
N VAL A 6 9.96 -10.91 -3.31
CA VAL A 6 9.65 -9.75 -2.45
C VAL A 6 8.48 -10.05 -1.51
N ARG A 7 7.43 -10.70 -1.99
CA ARG A 7 6.28 -11.09 -1.15
C ARG A 7 6.65 -12.05 -0.04
N HIS A 8 7.57 -12.99 -0.30
CA HIS A 8 8.02 -13.95 0.70
C HIS A 8 8.96 -13.33 1.75
N LEU A 9 9.74 -12.34 1.35
CA LEU A 9 10.74 -11.71 2.23
C LEU A 9 10.18 -10.55 3.05
N LEU A 10 9.11 -9.91 2.60
CA LEU A 10 8.59 -8.68 3.19
C LEU A 10 7.50 -8.98 4.23
N SER A 11 7.85 -8.85 5.51
CA SER A 11 6.90 -8.88 6.62
C SER A 11 6.18 -7.53 6.74
N MET A 12 4.86 -7.54 6.98
CA MET A 12 4.10 -6.30 7.18
C MET A 12 4.49 -5.59 8.48
N ASP A 13 4.81 -6.33 9.54
CA ASP A 13 5.23 -5.74 10.81
C ASP A 13 6.58 -5.00 10.67
N ASP A 14 7.56 -5.63 10.03
CA ASP A 14 8.86 -5.00 9.76
C ASP A 14 8.70 -3.79 8.82
N LEU A 15 7.80 -3.88 7.85
CA LEU A 15 7.51 -2.80 6.93
C LEU A 15 6.87 -1.59 7.63
N ILE A 16 5.92 -1.82 8.54
CA ILE A 16 5.29 -0.76 9.34
C ILE A 16 6.36 -0.05 10.20
N GLN A 17 7.24 -0.81 10.83
CA GLN A 17 8.34 -0.27 11.62
C GLN A 17 9.33 0.55 10.79
N SER A 18 9.73 0.00 9.63
CA SER A 18 10.62 0.67 8.69
C SER A 18 10.02 1.96 8.15
N MET A 19 8.71 1.96 7.82
CA MET A 19 8.03 3.14 7.33
C MET A 19 7.88 4.22 8.41
N GLU A 20 7.64 3.86 9.67
CA GLU A 20 7.63 4.82 10.78
C GLU A 20 9.00 5.50 10.93
N SER A 21 10.08 4.73 10.94
CA SER A 21 11.44 5.24 11.04
C SER A 21 11.79 6.14 9.85
N ALA A 22 11.43 5.71 8.62
CA ALA A 22 11.68 6.48 7.40
C ALA A 22 10.91 7.80 7.38
N LEU A 23 9.65 7.81 7.84
CA LEU A 23 8.85 9.04 7.94
C LEU A 23 9.40 10.01 8.99
N ALA A 24 9.87 9.51 10.13
CA ALA A 24 10.51 10.32 11.16
C ALA A 24 11.81 10.96 10.64
N GLU A 25 12.63 10.19 9.93
CA GLU A 25 13.86 10.68 9.32
C GLU A 25 13.58 11.71 8.22
N PHE A 26 12.61 11.45 7.35
CA PHE A 26 12.16 12.37 6.33
C PHE A 26 11.63 13.69 6.93
N SER A 27 10.74 13.60 7.91
CA SER A 27 10.13 14.77 8.56
C SER A 27 11.14 15.63 9.32
N SER A 28 12.25 15.04 9.78
CA SER A 28 13.35 15.78 10.43
C SER A 28 14.35 16.39 9.44
N GLY A 29 14.10 16.27 8.12
CA GLY A 29 14.96 16.83 7.07
C GLY A 29 16.28 16.10 6.86
N ARG A 30 16.46 14.91 7.43
CA ARG A 30 17.70 14.13 7.28
C ARG A 30 17.76 13.29 5.99
N THR A 31 16.60 12.96 5.42
CA THR A 31 16.52 12.20 4.17
C THR A 31 16.80 13.10 2.97
N VAL A 32 17.69 12.66 2.07
CA VAL A 32 17.94 13.33 0.79
C VAL A 32 17.02 12.70 -0.25
N GLN A 33 15.95 13.42 -0.60
CA GLN A 33 14.96 12.98 -1.59
C GLN A 33 14.58 14.16 -2.48
N PRO A 34 15.16 14.29 -3.69
CA PRO A 34 14.77 15.33 -4.64
C PRO A 34 13.34 15.10 -5.15
N LEU A 35 12.77 16.14 -5.74
CA LEU A 35 11.50 16.01 -6.46
C LEU A 35 11.64 14.95 -7.55
N ARG A 36 10.60 14.13 -7.68
CA ARG A 36 10.56 13.08 -8.71
C ARG A 36 10.66 13.69 -10.11
N THR A 37 11.43 13.07 -10.98
CA THR A 37 11.40 13.35 -12.41
C THR A 37 10.27 12.55 -13.04
N VAL A 38 9.41 13.22 -13.80
CA VAL A 38 8.30 12.60 -14.52
C VAL A 38 8.38 12.95 -15.99
N LEU A 39 8.28 11.94 -16.84
CA LEU A 39 8.21 12.10 -18.30
C LEU A 39 6.81 11.63 -18.75
N ASP A 40 6.13 12.46 -19.53
CA ASP A 40 4.94 12.06 -20.27
C ASP A 40 5.35 11.16 -21.45
N VAL A 41 4.65 10.01 -21.56
CA VAL A 41 4.96 9.01 -22.58
C VAL A 41 3.80 8.91 -23.57
N GLY A 42 3.91 9.64 -24.66
CA GLY A 42 2.98 9.61 -25.79
C GLY A 42 1.58 10.20 -25.49
N PRO A 43 0.65 10.08 -26.45
CA PRO A 43 -0.65 10.76 -26.38
C PRO A 43 -1.64 10.15 -25.38
N SER A 44 -1.34 9.00 -24.79
CA SER A 44 -2.22 8.25 -23.87
C SER A 44 -2.12 8.71 -22.41
N HIS A 45 -1.44 9.81 -22.12
CA HIS A 45 -1.14 10.27 -20.76
C HIS A 45 -0.51 9.19 -19.88
N ALA A 46 0.28 8.31 -20.48
CA ALA A 46 1.13 7.39 -19.75
C ALA A 46 2.35 8.15 -19.21
N PHE A 47 2.93 7.71 -18.11
CA PHE A 47 4.10 8.37 -17.58
C PHE A 47 5.15 7.38 -17.07
N TYR A 48 6.40 7.87 -17.10
CA TYR A 48 7.58 7.26 -16.51
C TYR A 48 8.12 8.18 -15.44
N GLY A 49 8.35 7.66 -14.23
CA GLY A 49 8.84 8.43 -13.10
C GLY A 49 10.09 7.82 -12.48
N VAL A 50 11.03 8.69 -12.07
CA VAL A 50 12.27 8.30 -11.36
C VAL A 50 12.29 8.98 -10.00
N MET A 51 12.51 8.18 -8.95
CA MET A 51 12.40 8.61 -7.56
C MET A 51 13.63 8.12 -6.76
N PRO A 52 14.76 8.83 -6.84
CA PRO A 52 15.93 8.52 -6.03
C PRO A 52 15.74 8.97 -4.59
N ALA A 53 16.40 8.28 -3.65
CA ALA A 53 16.46 8.69 -2.26
C ALA A 53 17.70 8.12 -1.57
N PHE A 54 18.21 8.88 -0.60
CA PHE A 54 19.25 8.45 0.31
C PHE A 54 18.84 8.74 1.75
N MET A 55 18.95 7.73 2.60
CA MET A 55 18.65 7.82 4.03
C MET A 55 19.95 7.58 4.83
N PRO A 56 20.59 8.65 5.33
CA PRO A 56 21.89 8.55 6.01
C PRO A 56 21.90 7.64 7.23
N ALA A 57 20.82 7.63 8.03
CA ALA A 57 20.79 6.85 9.26
C ALA A 57 20.82 5.33 9.02
N SER A 58 20.21 4.85 7.95
CA SER A 58 20.22 3.44 7.55
C SER A 58 21.28 3.10 6.49
N GLY A 59 21.89 4.12 5.88
CA GLY A 59 22.76 3.96 4.71
C GLY A 59 22.02 3.52 3.44
N ALA A 60 20.69 3.58 3.44
CA ALA A 60 19.89 3.12 2.30
C ALA A 60 19.97 4.12 1.15
N LEU A 61 20.60 3.72 0.05
CA LEU A 61 20.66 4.45 -1.21
C LEU A 61 19.91 3.67 -2.28
N GLY A 62 18.92 4.29 -2.92
CA GLY A 62 18.17 3.59 -3.95
C GLY A 62 17.35 4.49 -4.84
N THR A 63 16.81 3.89 -5.89
CA THR A 63 15.94 4.56 -6.85
C THR A 63 14.75 3.66 -7.19
N LYS A 64 13.54 4.21 -7.08
CA LYS A 64 12.36 3.58 -7.65
C LYS A 64 12.09 4.18 -9.03
N ILE A 65 12.00 3.31 -10.02
CA ILE A 65 11.50 3.61 -11.35
C ILE A 65 10.05 3.13 -11.42
N VAL A 66 9.14 3.97 -11.90
CA VAL A 66 7.72 3.65 -11.99
C VAL A 66 7.17 4.02 -13.36
N THR A 67 6.30 3.17 -13.88
CA THR A 67 5.53 3.45 -15.09
C THR A 67 4.03 3.32 -14.81
N VAL A 68 3.24 4.20 -15.41
CA VAL A 68 1.78 4.12 -15.35
C VAL A 68 1.21 4.22 -16.76
N PHE A 69 0.57 3.14 -17.19
CA PHE A 69 -0.03 2.99 -18.50
C PHE A 69 -1.47 2.51 -18.32
N GLY A 70 -2.43 3.42 -18.41
CA GLY A 70 -3.86 3.12 -18.23
C GLY A 70 -4.40 2.09 -19.23
N SER A 71 -3.83 2.03 -20.45
CA SER A 71 -4.19 1.09 -21.51
C SER A 71 -3.79 -0.37 -21.24
N ASN A 72 -2.87 -0.62 -20.31
CA ASN A 72 -2.37 -1.95 -19.99
C ASN A 72 -3.47 -2.94 -19.60
N ALA A 73 -4.54 -2.46 -18.96
CA ALA A 73 -5.66 -3.31 -18.58
C ALA A 73 -6.32 -4.01 -19.77
N ALA A 74 -6.31 -3.39 -20.96
CA ALA A 74 -6.87 -3.97 -22.19
C ALA A 74 -6.06 -5.16 -22.73
N ILE A 75 -4.80 -5.29 -22.34
CA ILE A 75 -3.89 -6.37 -22.75
C ILE A 75 -3.48 -7.27 -21.58
N GLY A 76 -4.22 -7.18 -20.46
CA GLY A 76 -3.99 -8.04 -19.29
C GLY A 76 -2.76 -7.70 -18.46
N LEU A 77 -2.14 -6.54 -18.67
CA LEU A 77 -1.01 -6.07 -17.86
C LEU A 77 -1.45 -5.12 -16.76
N PRO A 78 -0.72 -5.06 -15.62
CA PRO A 78 -0.95 -4.05 -14.61
C PRO A 78 -0.77 -2.64 -15.18
N SER A 79 -1.65 -1.72 -14.82
CA SER A 79 -1.52 -0.31 -15.21
C SER A 79 -0.36 0.41 -14.51
N HIS A 80 0.11 -0.13 -13.40
CA HIS A 80 1.24 0.39 -12.62
C HIS A 80 2.31 -0.69 -12.50
N LEU A 81 3.51 -0.39 -12.98
CA LEU A 81 4.70 -1.23 -12.85
C LEU A 81 5.80 -0.44 -12.17
N ALA A 82 6.65 -1.10 -11.41
CA ALA A 82 7.78 -0.46 -10.75
C ALA A 82 8.98 -1.41 -10.61
N THR A 83 10.16 -0.82 -10.65
CA THR A 83 11.44 -1.48 -10.35
C THR A 83 12.18 -0.65 -9.32
N ILE A 84 12.83 -1.31 -8.37
CA ILE A 84 13.68 -0.66 -7.37
C ILE A 84 15.11 -1.13 -7.56
N LEU A 85 16.02 -0.17 -7.60
CA LEU A 85 17.46 -0.36 -7.56
C LEU A 85 17.95 -0.02 -6.16
N LEU A 86 18.66 -0.91 -5.51
CA LEU A 86 19.33 -0.70 -4.23
C LEU A 86 20.84 -0.68 -4.45
N MET A 87 21.51 0.30 -3.90
CA MET A 87 22.95 0.50 -4.06
C MET A 87 23.64 0.59 -2.71
N ASP A 88 24.88 0.16 -2.64
CA ASP A 88 25.76 0.46 -1.52
C ASP A 88 26.04 1.97 -1.49
N SER A 89 25.76 2.61 -0.37
CA SER A 89 25.95 4.07 -0.26
C SER A 89 27.39 4.53 -0.09
N THR A 90 28.33 3.60 0.11
CA THR A 90 29.74 3.87 0.28
C THR A 90 30.51 3.70 -1.03
N THR A 91 30.18 2.66 -1.79
CA THR A 91 30.89 2.27 -3.01
C THR A 91 30.13 2.63 -4.29
N GLY A 92 28.80 2.80 -4.20
CA GLY A 92 27.91 2.96 -5.37
C GLY A 92 27.62 1.63 -6.08
N GLU A 93 28.07 0.50 -5.56
CA GLU A 93 27.84 -0.81 -6.15
C GLU A 93 26.33 -1.15 -6.16
N LEU A 94 25.84 -1.75 -7.26
CA LEU A 94 24.48 -2.21 -7.36
C LEU A 94 24.30 -3.51 -6.55
N LEU A 95 23.57 -3.40 -5.44
CA LEU A 95 23.30 -4.52 -4.53
C LEU A 95 22.12 -5.37 -4.97
N SER A 96 21.07 -4.74 -5.48
CA SER A 96 19.85 -5.46 -5.88
C SER A 96 19.02 -4.70 -6.91
N VAL A 97 18.41 -5.47 -7.82
CA VAL A 97 17.31 -5.06 -8.68
C VAL A 97 16.08 -5.87 -8.26
N MET A 98 14.99 -5.21 -7.89
CA MET A 98 13.81 -5.89 -7.39
C MET A 98 12.53 -5.35 -8.00
N ASP A 99 11.52 -6.20 -8.10
CA ASP A 99 10.17 -5.76 -8.44
C ASP A 99 9.66 -4.78 -7.38
N GLY A 100 9.18 -3.62 -7.84
CA GLY A 100 8.70 -2.54 -6.98
C GLY A 100 7.18 -2.44 -6.90
N ARG A 101 6.43 -3.28 -7.62
CA ARG A 101 4.97 -3.20 -7.67
C ARG A 101 4.37 -3.53 -6.31
N TYR A 102 4.71 -4.69 -5.76
CA TYR A 102 4.23 -5.09 -4.43
C TYR A 102 4.77 -4.18 -3.32
N ILE A 103 6.03 -3.78 -3.38
CA ILE A 103 6.61 -2.82 -2.42
C ILE A 103 5.82 -1.51 -2.44
N THR A 104 5.47 -0.99 -3.62
CA THR A 104 4.68 0.25 -3.73
C THR A 104 3.29 0.09 -3.11
N GLU A 105 2.67 -1.07 -3.28
CA GLU A 105 1.39 -1.40 -2.67
C GLU A 105 1.50 -1.49 -1.15
N ALA A 106 2.38 -2.34 -0.65
CA ALA A 106 2.52 -2.67 0.76
C ALA A 106 3.02 -1.48 1.60
N ARG A 107 4.05 -0.74 1.12
CA ARG A 107 4.57 0.43 1.85
C ARG A 107 3.52 1.54 1.98
N THR A 108 2.62 1.71 1.01
CA THR A 108 1.56 2.71 1.07
C THR A 108 0.56 2.35 2.17
N ALA A 109 0.20 1.09 2.28
CA ALA A 109 -0.64 0.57 3.35
C ALA A 109 0.04 0.68 4.73
N ALA A 110 1.33 0.38 4.80
CA ALA A 110 2.11 0.49 6.04
C ALA A 110 2.16 1.94 6.57
N VAL A 111 2.33 2.93 5.70
CA VAL A 111 2.26 4.37 6.08
C VAL A 111 0.90 4.71 6.69
N SER A 112 -0.18 4.22 6.09
CA SER A 112 -1.54 4.42 6.61
C SER A 112 -1.74 3.72 7.96
N ALA A 113 -1.16 2.53 8.14
CA ALA A 113 -1.18 1.81 9.41
C ALA A 113 -0.41 2.56 10.51
N VAL A 114 0.76 3.14 10.20
CA VAL A 114 1.51 4.03 11.12
C VAL A 114 0.62 5.19 11.56
N SER A 115 -0.04 5.86 10.61
CA SER A 115 -0.94 6.97 10.92
C SER A 115 -2.10 6.53 11.82
N ALA A 116 -2.71 5.38 11.55
CA ALA A 116 -3.78 4.84 12.37
C ALA A 116 -3.30 4.44 13.78
N ARG A 117 -2.10 3.87 13.89
CA ARG A 117 -1.50 3.51 15.18
C ARG A 117 -1.29 4.73 16.08
N LEU A 118 -0.85 5.84 15.50
CA LEU A 118 -0.52 7.05 16.23
C LEU A 118 -1.74 7.97 16.48
N LEU A 119 -2.72 8.00 15.58
CA LEU A 119 -3.77 9.02 15.59
C LEU A 119 -5.17 8.46 15.83
N ALA A 120 -5.44 7.19 15.52
CA ALA A 120 -6.74 6.61 15.81
C ALA A 120 -6.86 6.20 17.28
N ARG A 121 -8.08 6.28 17.82
CA ARG A 121 -8.37 5.80 19.17
C ARG A 121 -7.92 4.33 19.33
N GLU A 122 -7.44 3.98 20.51
CA GLU A 122 -6.96 2.62 20.81
C GLU A 122 -8.07 1.57 20.68
N ASP A 123 -9.31 1.93 21.05
CA ASP A 123 -10.50 1.09 20.98
C ASP A 123 -11.16 1.03 19.59
N ALA A 124 -10.59 1.71 18.58
CA ALA A 124 -11.12 1.71 17.22
C ALA A 124 -11.00 0.34 16.58
N GLY A 125 -12.11 -0.40 16.52
CA GLY A 125 -12.18 -1.75 15.96
C GLY A 125 -13.13 -1.89 14.76
N VAL A 126 -13.78 -0.81 14.32
CA VAL A 126 -14.62 -0.78 13.13
C VAL A 126 -13.89 -0.05 12.01
N LEU A 127 -13.68 -0.72 10.88
CA LEU A 127 -12.99 -0.16 9.72
C LEU A 127 -13.93 -0.02 8.54
N ALA A 128 -14.08 1.21 8.03
CA ALA A 128 -14.74 1.48 6.75
C ALA A 128 -13.71 1.55 5.63
N VAL A 129 -13.88 0.72 4.60
CA VAL A 129 -13.01 0.68 3.41
C VAL A 129 -13.79 1.22 2.21
N LEU A 130 -13.32 2.32 1.63
CA LEU A 130 -13.88 2.94 0.44
C LEU A 130 -13.03 2.58 -0.78
N GLY A 131 -13.51 1.62 -1.56
CA GLY A 131 -12.79 0.97 -2.65
C GLY A 131 -12.63 -0.53 -2.42
N SER A 132 -12.48 -1.30 -3.49
CA SER A 132 -12.31 -2.75 -3.45
C SER A 132 -11.15 -3.23 -4.33
N GLY A 133 -10.21 -2.32 -4.65
CA GLY A 133 -9.04 -2.61 -5.48
C GLY A 133 -7.86 -3.15 -4.67
N VAL A 134 -6.70 -3.22 -5.31
CA VAL A 134 -5.42 -3.69 -4.75
C VAL A 134 -5.05 -2.92 -3.48
N GLN A 135 -5.14 -1.59 -3.50
CA GLN A 135 -4.82 -0.76 -2.34
C GLN A 135 -5.75 -1.01 -1.14
N ALA A 136 -7.04 -1.25 -1.39
CA ALA A 136 -7.98 -1.56 -0.32
C ALA A 136 -7.61 -2.85 0.42
N ARG A 137 -7.20 -3.89 -0.32
CA ARG A 137 -6.73 -5.17 0.24
C ARG A 137 -5.47 -4.98 1.09
N SER A 138 -4.49 -4.27 0.54
CA SER A 138 -3.23 -4.02 1.22
C SER A 138 -3.42 -3.21 2.50
N HIS A 139 -4.26 -2.17 2.47
CA HIS A 139 -4.59 -1.38 3.65
C HIS A 139 -5.31 -2.21 4.71
N LEU A 140 -6.27 -3.05 4.34
CA LEU A 140 -6.95 -3.91 5.31
C LEU A 140 -5.97 -4.85 6.01
N ARG A 141 -5.04 -5.48 5.26
CA ARG A 141 -3.95 -6.28 5.86
C ARG A 141 -3.13 -5.45 6.84
N ALA A 142 -2.65 -4.28 6.43
CA ALA A 142 -1.81 -3.44 7.28
C ALA A 142 -2.55 -2.95 8.54
N PHE A 143 -3.83 -2.58 8.43
CA PHE A 143 -4.63 -2.17 9.60
C PHE A 143 -4.86 -3.31 10.59
N SER A 144 -4.98 -4.56 10.15
CA SER A 144 -5.13 -5.71 11.05
C SER A 144 -3.89 -5.96 11.92
N HIS A 145 -2.71 -5.47 11.53
CA HIS A 145 -1.50 -5.53 12.36
C HIS A 145 -1.44 -4.46 13.46
N VAL A 146 -2.20 -3.38 13.34
CA VAL A 146 -2.12 -2.25 14.28
C VAL A 146 -3.40 -2.03 15.10
N ARG A 147 -4.50 -2.71 14.76
CA ARG A 147 -5.79 -2.62 15.48
C ARG A 147 -6.47 -3.99 15.52
N ALA A 148 -7.08 -4.29 16.65
CA ALA A 148 -7.98 -5.45 16.79
C ALA A 148 -9.31 -5.14 16.08
N LEU A 149 -9.38 -5.50 14.80
CA LEU A 149 -10.58 -5.27 13.99
C LEU A 149 -11.71 -6.19 14.46
N ARG A 150 -12.89 -5.61 14.71
CA ARG A 150 -14.13 -6.31 15.11
C ARG A 150 -15.19 -6.33 14.01
N ASP A 151 -15.11 -5.38 13.08
CA ASP A 151 -16.02 -5.26 11.94
C ASP A 151 -15.36 -4.49 10.82
N VAL A 152 -15.47 -4.97 9.59
CA VAL A 152 -14.94 -4.31 8.38
C VAL A 152 -16.07 -4.14 7.38
N ARG A 153 -16.29 -2.94 6.91
CA ARG A 153 -17.32 -2.60 5.95
C ARG A 153 -16.70 -2.06 4.68
N VAL A 154 -16.94 -2.72 3.56
CA VAL A 154 -16.38 -2.31 2.27
C VAL A 154 -17.46 -1.73 1.37
N TRP A 155 -17.21 -0.56 0.84
CA TRP A 155 -18.01 0.02 -0.21
C TRP A 155 -17.16 0.32 -1.46
N SER A 156 -17.74 0.05 -2.63
CA SER A 156 -17.25 0.52 -3.94
C SER A 156 -18.41 0.61 -4.92
N PRO A 157 -18.31 1.29 -6.06
CA PRO A 157 -19.41 1.42 -7.03
C PRO A 157 -19.96 0.07 -7.51
N SER A 158 -19.09 -0.93 -7.72
CA SER A 158 -19.48 -2.27 -8.18
C SER A 158 -19.87 -3.17 -7.01
N ALA A 159 -21.12 -3.62 -6.99
CA ALA A 159 -21.62 -4.58 -5.99
C ALA A 159 -20.90 -5.96 -6.10
N ALA A 160 -20.57 -6.38 -7.31
CA ALA A 160 -19.81 -7.61 -7.51
C ALA A 160 -18.41 -7.51 -6.90
N SER A 161 -17.69 -6.42 -7.17
CA SER A 161 -16.34 -6.20 -6.62
C SER A 161 -16.33 -6.11 -5.09
N ARG A 162 -17.38 -5.57 -4.47
CA ARG A 162 -17.52 -5.56 -3.00
C ARG A 162 -17.65 -6.97 -2.42
N ARG A 163 -18.47 -7.82 -3.06
CA ARG A 163 -18.64 -9.20 -2.63
C ARG A 163 -17.35 -10.00 -2.77
N THR A 164 -16.72 -9.94 -3.94
CA THR A 164 -15.43 -10.59 -4.17
C THR A 164 -14.38 -10.15 -3.15
N PHE A 165 -14.29 -8.85 -2.87
CA PHE A 165 -13.38 -8.33 -1.84
C PHE A 165 -13.67 -8.95 -0.47
N ALA A 166 -14.94 -8.97 -0.04
CA ALA A 166 -15.31 -9.52 1.26
C ALA A 166 -14.98 -11.02 1.36
N GLU A 167 -15.30 -11.80 0.34
CA GLU A 167 -15.02 -13.24 0.27
C GLU A 167 -13.52 -13.56 0.30
N GLU A 168 -12.72 -12.81 -0.46
CA GLU A 168 -11.27 -13.00 -0.50
C GLU A 168 -10.62 -12.64 0.84
N MET A 169 -10.93 -11.45 1.34
CA MET A 169 -10.29 -10.93 2.54
C MET A 169 -10.73 -11.64 3.82
N HIS A 170 -11.94 -12.22 3.84
CA HIS A 170 -12.40 -13.03 4.98
C HIS A 170 -11.57 -14.30 5.22
N ARG A 171 -10.83 -14.77 4.21
CA ARG A 171 -9.90 -15.90 4.35
C ARG A 171 -8.59 -15.52 5.03
N GLU A 172 -8.27 -14.23 5.04
CA GLU A 172 -7.00 -13.70 5.55
C GLU A 172 -7.17 -12.97 6.88
N ILE A 173 -8.33 -12.32 7.08
CA ILE A 173 -8.60 -11.44 8.22
C ILE A 173 -9.67 -12.07 9.11
N ALA A 174 -9.38 -12.20 10.38
CA ALA A 174 -10.29 -12.86 11.33
C ALA A 174 -11.58 -12.07 11.63
N ALA A 175 -11.60 -10.74 11.36
CA ALA A 175 -12.78 -9.92 11.58
C ALA A 175 -13.86 -10.18 10.51
N PRO A 176 -15.16 -10.06 10.86
CA PRO A 176 -16.24 -10.04 9.88
C PRO A 176 -16.04 -8.93 8.83
N ILE A 177 -16.25 -9.27 7.56
CA ILE A 177 -16.11 -8.32 6.44
C ILE A 177 -17.42 -8.33 5.66
N SER A 178 -18.13 -7.20 5.64
CA SER A 178 -19.41 -7.07 4.97
C SER A 178 -19.41 -6.01 3.86
N PRO A 179 -20.05 -6.31 2.70
CA PRO A 179 -20.27 -5.31 1.67
C PRO A 179 -21.35 -4.32 2.10
N ALA A 180 -21.04 -3.03 2.16
CA ALA A 180 -21.98 -1.97 2.46
C ALA A 180 -22.74 -1.53 1.18
N ALA A 181 -24.03 -1.26 1.27
CA ALA A 181 -24.82 -0.81 0.14
C ALA A 181 -24.55 0.66 -0.24
N SER A 182 -24.11 1.47 0.73
CA SER A 182 -23.75 2.88 0.54
C SER A 182 -22.53 3.28 1.32
N VAL A 183 -21.91 4.41 0.96
CA VAL A 183 -20.81 5.03 1.73
C VAL A 183 -21.26 5.37 3.15
N ARG A 184 -22.53 5.81 3.31
CA ARG A 184 -23.08 6.17 4.62
C ARG A 184 -23.14 4.96 5.54
N GLU A 185 -23.74 3.86 5.06
CA GLU A 185 -23.82 2.59 5.81
C GLU A 185 -22.43 2.06 6.19
N GLY A 186 -21.46 2.15 5.28
CA GLY A 186 -20.09 1.76 5.57
C GLY A 186 -19.45 2.56 6.72
N ARG A 187 -19.90 3.78 7.01
CA ARG A 187 -19.34 4.69 8.01
C ARG A 187 -20.10 4.72 9.34
N GLU A 188 -21.31 4.19 9.39
CA GLU A 188 -22.14 4.23 10.60
C GLU A 188 -21.55 3.33 11.69
N ARG A 189 -21.33 3.88 12.89
CA ARG A 189 -20.70 3.16 14.02
C ARG A 189 -21.59 2.03 14.56
N ASP A 190 -22.92 2.18 14.46
CA ASP A 190 -23.91 1.30 15.10
C ASP A 190 -24.82 0.57 14.10
N ALA A 191 -24.47 0.55 12.80
CA ALA A 191 -25.24 -0.21 11.83
C ALA A 191 -25.17 -1.71 12.19
N PRO A 192 -26.33 -2.41 12.30
CA PRO A 192 -26.34 -3.82 12.62
C PRO A 192 -25.58 -4.60 11.54
N VAL A 193 -24.69 -5.50 11.97
CA VAL A 193 -24.05 -6.46 11.07
C VAL A 193 -25.15 -7.34 10.48
N PRO A 194 -25.31 -7.43 9.15
CA PRO A 194 -26.26 -8.36 8.56
C PRO A 194 -25.93 -9.77 9.05
N ARG A 195 -26.86 -10.39 9.77
CA ARG A 195 -26.73 -11.82 10.10
C ARG A 195 -26.97 -12.61 8.81
N VAL A 196 -25.97 -13.33 8.36
CA VAL A 196 -26.07 -14.34 7.29
C VAL A 196 -26.81 -15.57 7.85
#